data_faf95bc1d2e4988c3231795849226419
#
_entry.id   faf95bc1d2e4988c3231795849226419
#
_cell.length_a   1.000
_cell.length_b   1.000
_cell.length_c   1.000
_cell.angle_alpha   90.00
_cell.angle_beta   90.00
_cell.angle_gamma   90.00
#
_symmetry.space_group_name_H-M   'P 1'
#
loop_
_entity.id
_entity.type
_entity.pdbx_description
1 polymer ?
#
loop_
_entity_poly.entity_id
_entity_poly.type
_entity_poly.pdbx_seq_one_letter_code
_entity_poly.pdbx_strand_id
1 'polypeptide(L)'
;MSFTAEEVEYLKSQRLTRLATVAPDGQPDVVPVGFDYDGTYFYIGGMDPVRTRKFRNVEAGQAKVALVIDDLVSTDPWTPRYLRVYGTAELIERQGQFGTAPYMRITPTTSWSFNLDGQSFS
;
A
#
# COMPACT_ATOMS: atom_id res chain seq x y z
N MET A 1 -14.02 -5.15 4.66
CA MET A 1 -13.12 -5.59 5.74
C MET A 1 -12.65 -4.41 6.55
N SER A 2 -12.20 -4.62 7.76
CA SER A 2 -11.67 -3.56 8.61
C SER A 2 -10.36 -4.02 9.25
N PHE A 3 -9.49 -3.05 9.57
CA PHE A 3 -8.26 -3.31 10.31
C PHE A 3 -8.52 -3.20 11.81
N THR A 4 -7.73 -3.94 12.60
CA THR A 4 -7.74 -3.79 14.05
C THR A 4 -7.13 -2.44 14.43
N ALA A 5 -7.36 -2.00 15.67
CA ALA A 5 -6.76 -0.77 16.17
C ALA A 5 -5.22 -0.83 16.11
N GLU A 6 -4.63 -1.98 16.43
CA GLU A 6 -3.17 -2.19 16.36
C GLU A 6 -2.67 -2.07 14.92
N GLU A 7 -3.41 -2.63 13.96
CA GLU A 7 -3.04 -2.54 12.55
C GLU A 7 -3.11 -1.10 12.04
N VAL A 8 -4.15 -0.35 12.42
CA VAL A 8 -4.26 1.06 12.05
C VAL A 8 -3.12 1.89 12.64
N GLU A 9 -2.77 1.63 13.90
CA GLU A 9 -1.64 2.30 14.53
C GLU A 9 -0.34 2.01 13.78
N TYR A 10 -0.13 0.76 13.37
CA TYR A 10 1.04 0.38 12.59
C TYR A 10 1.07 1.12 11.25
N LEU A 11 -0.06 1.16 10.53
CA LEU A 11 -0.16 1.90 9.26
C LEU A 11 0.28 3.36 9.42
N LYS A 12 -0.18 4.00 10.50
CA LYS A 12 0.12 5.41 10.74
C LYS A 12 1.57 5.66 11.14
N SER A 13 2.26 4.62 11.61
CA SER A 13 3.67 4.73 12.02
C SER A 13 4.64 4.62 10.84
N GLN A 14 4.15 4.19 9.66
CA GLN A 14 4.99 3.94 8.51
C GLN A 14 4.66 4.93 7.39
N ARG A 15 5.67 5.28 6.59
CA ARG A 15 5.52 6.28 5.52
C ARG A 15 5.48 5.66 4.14
N LEU A 16 6.02 4.45 4.00
CA LEU A 16 6.12 3.76 2.72
C LEU A 16 5.35 2.45 2.76
N THR A 17 4.75 2.14 1.64
CA THR A 17 4.25 0.80 1.35
C THR A 17 4.93 0.31 0.08
N ARG A 18 5.08 -1.00 -0.04
CA ARG A 18 5.48 -1.61 -1.29
C ARG A 18 4.22 -2.02 -2.02
N LEU A 19 4.00 -1.42 -3.18
CA LEU A 19 2.78 -1.63 -3.96
C LEU A 19 3.09 -2.55 -5.13
N ALA A 20 2.34 -3.64 -5.24
CA ALA A 20 2.42 -4.58 -6.34
C ALA A 20 1.20 -4.41 -7.25
N THR A 21 1.47 -4.32 -8.55
CA THR A 21 0.47 -4.31 -9.61
C THR A 21 0.85 -5.33 -10.66
N VAL A 22 -0.04 -5.60 -11.60
CA VAL A 22 0.19 -6.59 -12.64
C VAL A 22 -0.10 -5.96 -14.00
N ALA A 23 0.80 -6.15 -14.96
CA ALA A 23 0.59 -5.71 -16.33
C ALA A 23 -0.42 -6.64 -17.05
N PRO A 24 -1.04 -6.19 -18.15
CA PRO A 24 -1.99 -7.03 -18.91
C PRO A 24 -1.43 -8.38 -19.35
N ASP A 25 -0.12 -8.47 -19.57
CA ASP A 25 0.54 -9.73 -19.95
C ASP A 25 0.87 -10.63 -18.76
N GLY A 26 0.50 -10.21 -17.53
CA GLY A 26 0.75 -10.98 -16.33
C GLY A 26 2.06 -10.65 -15.59
N GLN A 27 2.83 -9.70 -16.09
CA GLN A 27 4.10 -9.33 -15.44
C GLN A 27 3.81 -8.59 -14.12
N PRO A 28 4.24 -9.13 -12.97
CA PRO A 28 4.15 -8.38 -11.71
C PRO A 28 5.15 -7.23 -11.66
N ASP A 29 4.75 -6.17 -11.01
CA ASP A 29 5.59 -5.00 -10.77
C ASP A 29 5.46 -4.60 -9.30
N VAL A 30 6.55 -4.17 -8.67
CA VAL A 30 6.52 -3.74 -7.28
C VAL A 30 7.43 -2.54 -7.08
N VAL A 31 6.91 -1.53 -6.39
CA VAL A 31 7.68 -0.31 -6.10
C VAL A 31 7.35 0.20 -4.70
N PRO A 32 8.31 0.84 -4.00
CA PRO A 32 8.02 1.54 -2.76
C PRO A 32 7.36 2.88 -3.09
N VAL A 33 6.28 3.20 -2.38
CA VAL A 33 5.55 4.46 -2.59
C VAL A 33 5.05 4.99 -1.25
N GLY A 34 4.88 6.31 -1.17
CA GLY A 34 4.16 6.91 -0.07
C GLY A 34 2.67 6.61 -0.16
N PHE A 35 1.98 6.67 0.95
CA PHE A 35 0.54 6.39 0.97
C PHE A 35 -0.15 7.20 2.06
N ASP A 36 -1.46 7.43 1.84
CA ASP A 36 -2.39 7.89 2.87
C ASP A 36 -3.41 6.80 3.12
N TYR A 37 -3.93 6.73 4.34
CA TYR A 37 -5.05 5.86 4.70
C TYR A 37 -6.07 6.69 5.48
N ASP A 38 -7.34 6.71 5.01
CA ASP A 38 -8.37 7.56 5.58
C ASP A 38 -9.34 6.84 6.53
N GLY A 39 -9.04 5.58 6.85
CA GLY A 39 -9.94 4.73 7.64
C GLY A 39 -10.74 3.76 6.79
N THR A 40 -10.78 3.95 5.47
CA THR A 40 -11.51 3.12 4.53
C THR A 40 -10.64 2.72 3.33
N TYR A 41 -9.93 3.67 2.75
CA TYR A 41 -9.17 3.49 1.53
C TYR A 41 -7.70 3.87 1.70
N PHE A 42 -6.85 3.24 0.90
CA PHE A 42 -5.49 3.73 0.68
C PHE A 42 -5.46 4.63 -0.55
N TYR A 43 -4.63 5.65 -0.52
CA TYR A 43 -4.44 6.58 -1.64
C TYR A 43 -2.97 6.63 -1.99
N ILE A 44 -2.67 6.39 -3.27
CA ILE A 44 -1.31 6.46 -3.81
C ILE A 44 -1.29 7.59 -4.83
N GLY A 45 -0.48 8.59 -4.58
CA GLY A 45 -0.26 9.71 -5.48
C GLY A 45 1.18 9.74 -5.95
N GLY A 46 1.75 10.94 -6.02
CA GLY A 46 3.14 11.16 -6.33
C GLY A 46 3.33 12.18 -7.44
N MET A 47 4.58 12.32 -7.88
CA MET A 47 4.92 13.18 -9.00
C MET A 47 4.62 12.46 -10.30
N ASP A 48 3.86 13.12 -11.19
CA ASP A 48 3.53 12.61 -12.52
C ASP A 48 3.01 11.15 -12.48
N PRO A 49 1.98 10.86 -11.67
CA PRO A 49 1.58 9.47 -11.40
C PRO A 49 1.07 8.74 -12.63
N VAL A 50 0.44 9.45 -13.59
CA VAL A 50 -0.16 8.85 -14.78
C VAL A 50 0.88 8.23 -15.71
N ARG A 51 2.15 8.60 -15.59
CA ARG A 51 3.24 8.03 -16.40
C ARG A 51 3.86 6.79 -15.77
N THR A 52 3.49 6.49 -14.53
CA THR A 52 4.08 5.33 -13.84
C THR A 52 3.45 4.04 -14.32
N ARG A 53 4.23 2.95 -14.24
CA ARG A 53 3.77 1.62 -14.64
C ARG A 53 2.58 1.18 -13.79
N LYS A 54 2.60 1.45 -12.50
CA LYS A 54 1.51 1.06 -11.61
C LYS A 54 0.17 1.70 -12.01
N PHE A 55 0.17 2.97 -12.40
CA PHE A 55 -1.05 3.65 -12.86
C PHE A 55 -1.50 3.08 -14.20
N ARG A 56 -0.56 2.83 -15.11
CA ARG A 56 -0.88 2.23 -16.42
C ARG A 56 -1.47 0.84 -16.28
N ASN A 57 -0.98 0.04 -15.35
CA ASN A 57 -1.50 -1.30 -15.11
C ASN A 57 -2.96 -1.24 -14.66
N VAL A 58 -3.28 -0.36 -13.72
CA VAL A 58 -4.66 -0.18 -13.24
C VAL A 58 -5.54 0.41 -14.34
N GLU A 59 -5.05 1.40 -15.08
CA GLU A 59 -5.78 1.99 -16.21
C GLU A 59 -6.11 0.95 -17.27
N ALA A 60 -5.24 -0.01 -17.49
CA ALA A 60 -5.44 -1.10 -18.45
C ALA A 60 -6.42 -2.17 -17.96
N GLY A 61 -7.02 -1.99 -16.78
CA GLY A 61 -8.04 -2.90 -16.27
C GLY A 61 -7.53 -3.90 -15.22
N GLN A 62 -6.26 -3.87 -14.88
CA GLN A 62 -5.67 -4.75 -13.86
C GLN A 62 -5.92 -4.16 -12.46
N ALA A 63 -7.13 -4.37 -11.96
CA ALA A 63 -7.58 -3.75 -10.72
C ALA A 63 -7.07 -4.42 -9.45
N LYS A 64 -6.67 -5.68 -9.51
CA LYS A 64 -6.18 -6.40 -8.32
C LYS A 64 -4.76 -5.98 -8.02
N VAL A 65 -4.55 -5.52 -6.79
CA VAL A 65 -3.25 -5.03 -6.31
C VAL A 65 -2.94 -5.62 -4.95
N ALA A 66 -1.69 -5.48 -4.52
CA ALA A 66 -1.28 -5.87 -3.17
C ALA A 66 -0.36 -4.79 -2.60
N LEU A 67 -0.45 -4.65 -1.28
CA LEU A 67 0.41 -3.75 -0.52
C LEU A 67 1.09 -4.54 0.59
N VAL A 68 2.32 -4.18 0.90
CA VAL A 68 2.91 -4.58 2.18
C VAL A 68 3.54 -3.35 2.82
N ILE A 69 3.17 -3.13 4.07
CA ILE A 69 3.81 -2.13 4.93
C ILE A 69 4.69 -2.94 5.87
N ASP A 70 5.98 -2.66 5.89
CA ASP A 70 6.95 -3.48 6.60
C ASP A 70 8.09 -2.66 7.16
N ASP A 71 8.71 -3.17 8.21
CA ASP A 71 9.96 -2.63 8.72
C ASP A 71 10.70 -3.68 9.55
N LEU A 72 11.95 -3.38 9.84
CA LEU A 72 12.76 -4.13 10.80
C LEU A 72 12.88 -3.31 12.08
N VAL A 73 12.37 -3.84 13.17
CA VAL A 73 12.54 -3.22 14.49
C VAL A 73 14.00 -3.31 14.90
N SER A 74 14.65 -4.43 14.58
CA SER A 74 16.05 -4.71 14.89
C SER A 74 16.61 -5.71 13.90
N THR A 75 17.90 -5.63 13.64
CA THR A 75 18.63 -6.63 12.82
C THR A 75 19.34 -7.66 13.67
N ASP A 76 19.57 -7.36 14.94
CA ASP A 76 20.23 -8.26 15.90
C ASP A 76 19.59 -8.09 17.28
N PRO A 77 18.62 -8.93 17.64
CA PRO A 77 18.06 -10.06 16.86
C PRO A 77 17.20 -9.60 15.70
N TRP A 78 17.07 -10.46 14.71
CA TRP A 78 16.24 -10.20 13.51
C TRP A 78 14.77 -10.10 13.92
N THR A 79 14.18 -8.93 13.73
CA THR A 79 12.84 -8.63 14.25
C THR A 79 12.01 -7.90 13.19
N PRO A 80 11.52 -8.62 12.17
CA PRO A 80 10.65 -8.02 11.17
C PRO A 80 9.20 -7.94 11.66
N ARG A 81 8.46 -7.00 11.09
CA ARG A 81 7.01 -6.93 11.24
C ARG A 81 6.40 -6.41 9.95
N TYR A 82 5.14 -6.75 9.69
CA TYR A 82 4.48 -6.27 8.49
C TYR A 82 2.96 -6.36 8.58
N LEU A 83 2.32 -5.58 7.71
CA LEU A 83 0.91 -5.71 7.39
C LEU A 83 0.81 -5.90 5.87
N ARG A 84 0.26 -7.02 5.45
CA ARG A 84 0.07 -7.38 4.04
C ARG A 84 -1.40 -7.22 3.69
N VAL A 85 -1.69 -6.56 2.55
CA VAL A 85 -3.04 -6.21 2.15
C VAL A 85 -3.24 -6.57 0.69
N TYR A 86 -4.32 -7.29 0.39
CA TYR A 86 -4.84 -7.41 -0.97
C TYR A 86 -5.96 -6.40 -1.13
N GLY A 87 -6.08 -5.84 -2.33
CA GLY A 87 -7.14 -4.87 -2.59
C GLY A 87 -7.45 -4.72 -4.06
N THR A 88 -8.42 -3.87 -4.33
CA THR A 88 -8.78 -3.47 -5.68
C THR A 88 -8.53 -1.98 -5.84
N ALA A 89 -7.97 -1.62 -7.00
CA ALA A 89 -7.56 -0.25 -7.28
C ALA A 89 -8.42 0.38 -8.36
N GLU A 90 -8.64 1.67 -8.24
CA GLU A 90 -9.24 2.50 -9.27
C GLU A 90 -8.52 3.84 -9.32
N LEU A 91 -8.54 4.47 -10.48
CA LEU A 91 -7.95 5.80 -10.65
C LEU A 91 -9.03 6.84 -10.43
N ILE A 92 -8.75 7.82 -9.58
CA ILE A 92 -9.69 8.89 -9.24
C ILE A 92 -8.97 10.23 -9.29
N GLU A 93 -9.77 11.31 -9.31
CA GLU A 93 -9.26 12.65 -9.02
C GLU A 93 -9.51 12.95 -7.54
N ARG A 94 -8.51 13.48 -6.86
CA ARG A 94 -8.59 13.81 -5.45
C ARG A 94 -8.08 15.21 -5.19
N GLN A 95 -8.81 15.98 -4.39
CA GLN A 95 -8.37 17.29 -3.92
C GLN A 95 -7.27 17.09 -2.89
N GLY A 96 -6.09 17.60 -3.21
CA GLY A 96 -4.93 17.53 -2.31
C GLY A 96 -4.44 18.93 -1.94
N GLN A 97 -3.25 18.99 -1.34
CA GLN A 97 -2.64 20.22 -0.88
C GLN A 97 -2.41 21.22 -2.02
N PHE A 98 -2.09 20.72 -3.20
CA PHE A 98 -1.76 21.55 -4.37
C PHE A 98 -2.86 21.54 -5.44
N GLY A 99 -4.11 21.26 -5.05
CA GLY A 99 -5.24 21.18 -5.96
C GLY A 99 -5.66 19.76 -6.26
N THR A 100 -6.48 19.61 -7.29
CA THR A 100 -6.97 18.30 -7.73
C THR A 100 -5.89 17.56 -8.53
N ALA A 101 -5.67 16.31 -8.22
CA ALA A 101 -4.65 15.50 -8.88
C ALA A 101 -5.13 14.05 -9.00
N PRO A 102 -4.57 13.29 -9.97
CA PRO A 102 -4.90 11.87 -10.08
C PRO A 102 -4.27 11.06 -8.94
N TYR A 103 -5.06 10.13 -8.41
CA TYR A 103 -4.66 9.22 -7.36
C TYR A 103 -5.14 7.82 -7.68
N MET A 104 -4.42 6.83 -7.18
CA MET A 104 -4.91 5.45 -7.14
C MET A 104 -5.58 5.25 -5.78
N ARG A 105 -6.87 4.93 -5.79
CA ARG A 105 -7.61 4.60 -4.57
C ARG A 105 -7.72 3.09 -4.47
N ILE A 106 -7.30 2.53 -3.34
CA ILE A 106 -7.27 1.08 -3.13
C ILE A 106 -8.25 0.73 -2.02
N THR A 107 -9.18 -0.16 -2.34
CA THR A 107 -10.12 -0.73 -1.39
C THR A 107 -9.55 -2.04 -0.86
N PRO A 108 -9.19 -2.12 0.43
CA PRO A 108 -8.67 -3.37 1.00
C PRO A 108 -9.75 -4.45 0.98
N THR A 109 -9.35 -5.67 0.63
CA THR A 109 -10.27 -6.82 0.60
C THR A 109 -9.88 -7.91 1.58
N THR A 110 -8.58 -8.11 1.82
CA THR A 110 -8.05 -9.12 2.73
C THR A 110 -6.73 -8.63 3.30
N SER A 111 -6.45 -8.94 4.55
CA SER A 111 -5.19 -8.55 5.17
C SER A 111 -4.67 -9.58 6.16
N TRP A 112 -3.36 -9.56 6.37
CA TRP A 112 -2.64 -10.35 7.35
C TRP A 112 -1.58 -9.47 7.99
N SER A 113 -1.49 -9.52 9.31
CA SER A 113 -0.41 -8.84 10.03
C SER A 113 0.52 -9.87 10.67
N PHE A 114 1.76 -9.46 10.90
CA PHE A 114 2.79 -10.29 11.50
C PHE A 114 3.63 -9.47 12.44
N ASN A 115 3.70 -9.91 13.70
CA ASN A 115 4.62 -9.41 14.73
C ASN A 115 4.54 -7.89 14.95
N LEU A 116 3.32 -7.31 14.90
CA LEU A 116 3.15 -5.86 15.02
C LEU A 116 3.62 -5.30 16.36
N ASP A 117 3.65 -6.13 17.41
CA ASP A 117 4.16 -5.75 18.73
C ASP A 117 5.69 -5.74 18.80
N GLY A 118 6.37 -6.14 17.72
CA GLY A 118 7.82 -6.06 17.64
C GLY A 118 8.58 -7.04 18.52
N GLN A 119 8.02 -8.22 18.73
CA GLN A 119 8.67 -9.25 19.55
C GLN A 119 9.87 -9.86 18.83
N SER A 120 10.94 -10.09 19.59
CA SER A 120 12.13 -10.78 19.11
C SER A 120 11.84 -12.27 18.91
N PHE A 121 12.50 -12.89 17.93
CA PHE A 121 12.42 -14.32 17.65
C PHE A 121 13.47 -15.14 18.39
N SER A 122 14.24 -14.52 19.24
CA SER A 122 15.29 -15.21 20.02
C SER A 122 14.70 -16.02 21.17
#